data_efa53d4716a1028439d018aca1ec77ff
#
_entry.id   efa53d4716a1028439d018aca1ec77ff
#
_cell.length_a   1.000
_cell.length_b   1.000
_cell.length_c   1.000
_cell.angle_alpha   90.00
_cell.angle_beta   90.00
_cell.angle_gamma   90.00
#
_symmetry.space_group_name_H-M   'P 1'
#
loop_
_entity.id
_entity.type
_entity.pdbx_description
1 polymer ?
#
loop_
_entity_poly.entity_id
_entity_poly.type
_entity_poly.pdbx_seq_one_letter_code
_entity_poly.pdbx_strand_id
1 'polypeptide(L)'
;MTDPSANNPKTTLVPFLSVRNAAKAVDFYKSAFGADEIRRHEDLSGGVMSNLTVNGYGFWVADEEPQYQKFSPETLNGGTVHMVLTTEDPDAAFNRAVAAGATVVCPIRTEQAWRIGRVLDPFGHHWEIGKPLANNH
;
A
#
# COMPACT_ATOMS: atom_id res chain seq x y z
N MET A 1 11.54 -25.10 -20.82
CA MET A 1 11.34 -25.84 -19.59
C MET A 1 10.81 -24.93 -18.51
N THR A 2 9.68 -25.28 -17.97
CA THR A 2 9.07 -24.43 -16.96
C THR A 2 9.65 -24.74 -15.59
N ASP A 3 9.74 -23.68 -14.78
CA ASP A 3 10.07 -23.80 -13.38
C ASP A 3 8.95 -24.57 -12.68
N PRO A 4 9.26 -25.65 -11.95
CA PRO A 4 8.21 -26.39 -11.24
C PRO A 4 7.39 -25.51 -10.31
N SER A 5 8.00 -24.48 -9.68
CA SER A 5 7.27 -23.59 -8.80
C SER A 5 6.27 -22.72 -9.56
N ALA A 6 6.52 -22.46 -10.86
CA ALA A 6 5.58 -21.71 -11.69
C ALA A 6 4.35 -22.55 -12.02
N ASN A 7 4.51 -23.89 -12.12
CA ASN A 7 3.39 -24.79 -12.39
C ASN A 7 2.61 -25.14 -11.13
N ASN A 8 3.22 -24.94 -9.95
CA ASN A 8 2.61 -25.24 -8.65
C ASN A 8 2.73 -24.03 -7.75
N PRO A 9 2.02 -22.93 -8.06
CA PRO A 9 2.16 -21.73 -7.26
C PRO A 9 1.63 -21.98 -5.86
N LYS A 10 2.30 -21.39 -4.87
CA LYS A 10 1.83 -21.43 -3.51
C LYS A 10 0.61 -20.53 -3.38
N THR A 11 -0.26 -20.88 -2.48
CA THR A 11 -1.39 -20.02 -2.16
C THR A 11 -0.87 -18.71 -1.57
N THR A 12 -1.32 -17.60 -2.12
CA THR A 12 -0.98 -16.27 -1.60
C THR A 12 -2.25 -15.46 -1.48
N LEU A 13 -2.21 -14.48 -0.61
CA LEU A 13 -3.32 -13.55 -0.44
C LEU A 13 -2.72 -12.16 -0.34
N VAL A 14 -3.04 -11.31 -1.30
CA VAL A 14 -2.47 -9.96 -1.35
C VAL A 14 -3.56 -8.96 -1.67
N PRO A 15 -3.42 -7.71 -1.19
CA PRO A 15 -4.39 -6.66 -1.53
C PRO A 15 -4.22 -6.20 -2.98
N PHE A 16 -5.32 -5.69 -3.52
CA PHE A 16 -5.36 -5.05 -4.83
C PHE A 16 -5.99 -3.68 -4.64
N LEU A 17 -5.19 -2.64 -4.86
CA LEU A 17 -5.63 -1.26 -4.64
C LEU A 17 -6.04 -0.64 -5.97
N SER A 18 -7.28 -0.16 -6.04
CA SER A 18 -7.75 0.61 -7.19
C SER A 18 -7.56 2.09 -6.88
N VAL A 19 -6.99 2.82 -7.83
CA VAL A 19 -6.71 4.25 -7.67
C VAL A 19 -7.08 4.97 -8.96
N ARG A 20 -7.19 6.29 -8.89
CA ARG A 20 -7.49 7.08 -10.09
C ARG A 20 -6.30 7.26 -11.01
N ASN A 21 -5.09 7.20 -10.46
CA ASN A 21 -3.88 7.37 -11.26
C ASN A 21 -2.80 6.43 -10.74
N ALA A 22 -2.77 5.23 -11.32
CA ALA A 22 -1.87 4.18 -10.83
C ALA A 22 -0.41 4.53 -11.05
N ALA A 23 -0.06 5.20 -12.14
CA ALA A 23 1.33 5.57 -12.38
C ALA A 23 1.86 6.49 -11.28
N LYS A 24 1.05 7.48 -10.88
CA LYS A 24 1.43 8.37 -9.78
C LYS A 24 1.43 7.64 -8.44
N ALA A 25 0.47 6.72 -8.26
CA ALA A 25 0.41 5.95 -7.02
C ALA A 25 1.67 5.10 -6.84
N VAL A 26 2.13 4.46 -7.90
CA VAL A 26 3.37 3.68 -7.84
C VAL A 26 4.54 4.56 -7.41
N ASP A 27 4.66 5.75 -8.00
CA ASP A 27 5.75 6.66 -7.62
C ASP A 27 5.63 7.07 -6.15
N PHE A 28 4.41 7.32 -5.68
CA PHE A 28 4.19 7.66 -4.29
C PHE A 28 4.61 6.51 -3.37
N TYR A 29 4.18 5.27 -3.67
CA TYR A 29 4.50 4.14 -2.80
C TYR A 29 5.99 3.85 -2.77
N LYS A 30 6.70 4.09 -3.88
CA LYS A 30 8.16 4.00 -3.88
C LYS A 30 8.79 5.04 -2.95
N SER A 31 8.32 6.28 -3.04
CA SER A 31 8.86 7.37 -2.21
C SER A 31 8.48 7.23 -0.75
N ALA A 32 7.22 6.90 -0.48
CA ALA A 32 6.67 6.91 0.87
C ALA A 32 7.10 5.69 1.68
N PHE A 33 7.11 4.51 1.04
CA PHE A 33 7.28 3.25 1.77
C PHE A 33 8.47 2.44 1.28
N GLY A 34 9.22 2.96 0.31
CA GLY A 34 10.34 2.21 -0.25
C GLY A 34 9.90 1.00 -1.04
N ALA A 35 8.72 1.07 -1.67
CA ALA A 35 8.22 -0.06 -2.44
C ALA A 35 9.10 -0.32 -3.66
N ASP A 36 9.25 -1.61 -3.98
CA ASP A 36 9.90 -2.05 -5.20
C ASP A 36 8.83 -2.47 -6.20
N GLU A 37 8.99 -2.04 -7.44
CA GLU A 37 8.08 -2.44 -8.50
C GLU A 37 8.59 -3.72 -9.13
N ILE A 38 7.82 -4.81 -8.97
CA ILE A 38 8.21 -6.11 -9.46
C ILE A 38 7.83 -6.25 -10.93
N ARG A 39 6.67 -5.75 -11.31
CA ARG A 39 6.16 -5.89 -12.66
C ARG A 39 5.15 -4.78 -12.93
N ARG A 40 5.17 -4.25 -14.13
CA ARG A 40 4.20 -3.25 -14.59
C ARG A 40 3.59 -3.69 -15.90
N HIS A 41 2.28 -3.62 -15.98
CA HIS A 41 1.52 -3.75 -17.22
C HIS A 41 0.99 -2.38 -17.60
N GLU A 42 1.16 -2.04 -18.87
CA GLU A 42 0.56 -0.81 -19.41
C GLU A 42 -0.28 -1.20 -20.61
N ASP A 43 -1.53 -0.74 -20.65
CA ASP A 43 -2.38 -1.04 -21.78
C ASP A 43 -2.28 0.06 -22.83
N LEU A 44 -2.96 -0.14 -23.96
CA LEU A 44 -2.87 0.79 -25.09
C LEU A 44 -3.50 2.15 -24.78
N SER A 45 -4.39 2.22 -23.80
CA SER A 45 -5.02 3.47 -23.41
C SER A 45 -4.23 4.22 -22.33
N GLY A 46 -3.08 3.66 -21.91
CA GLY A 46 -2.26 4.29 -20.89
C GLY A 46 -2.58 3.83 -19.48
N GLY A 47 -3.49 2.88 -19.32
CA GLY A 47 -3.79 2.32 -18.01
C GLY A 47 -2.62 1.51 -17.47
N VAL A 48 -2.42 1.56 -16.15
CA VAL A 48 -1.29 0.92 -15.48
C VAL A 48 -1.82 -0.06 -14.44
N MET A 49 -1.20 -1.23 -14.39
CA MET A 49 -1.38 -2.19 -13.29
C MET A 49 0.01 -2.61 -12.87
N SER A 50 0.29 -2.51 -11.59
CA SER A 50 1.64 -2.76 -11.08
C SER A 50 1.61 -3.64 -9.86
N ASN A 51 2.59 -4.53 -9.77
CA ASN A 51 2.82 -5.36 -8.59
C ASN A 51 3.99 -4.77 -7.82
N LEU A 52 3.72 -4.37 -6.60
CA LEU A 52 4.71 -3.74 -5.72
C LEU A 52 4.95 -4.63 -4.51
N THR A 53 6.14 -4.49 -3.93
CA THR A 53 6.42 -5.12 -2.64
C THR A 53 7.08 -4.12 -1.71
N VAL A 54 6.77 -4.26 -0.42
CA VAL A 54 7.46 -3.57 0.65
C VAL A 54 8.04 -4.66 1.54
N ASN A 55 9.36 -4.74 1.58
CA ASN A 55 10.07 -5.79 2.33
C ASN A 55 9.54 -7.19 2.00
N GLY A 56 9.28 -7.44 0.71
CA GLY A 56 8.82 -8.74 0.23
C GLY A 56 7.33 -8.98 0.31
N TYR A 57 6.57 -8.10 0.95
CA TYR A 57 5.11 -8.24 1.05
C TYR A 57 4.45 -7.52 -0.11
N GLY A 58 3.69 -8.26 -0.90
CA GLY A 58 3.18 -7.76 -2.16
C GLY A 58 1.80 -7.15 -2.09
N PHE A 59 1.54 -6.26 -3.02
CA PHE A 59 0.20 -5.74 -3.30
C PHE A 59 0.16 -5.22 -4.73
N TRP A 60 -1.06 -5.18 -5.28
CA TRP A 60 -1.28 -4.67 -6.63
C TRP A 60 -1.85 -3.27 -6.56
N VAL A 61 -1.52 -2.47 -7.56
CA VAL A 61 -2.07 -1.12 -7.74
C VAL A 61 -2.48 -1.00 -9.20
N ALA A 62 -3.68 -0.55 -9.45
CA ALA A 62 -4.16 -0.37 -10.82
C ALA A 62 -5.10 0.81 -10.90
N ASP A 63 -5.21 1.38 -12.12
CA ASP A 63 -6.23 2.38 -12.39
C ASP A 63 -7.60 1.78 -12.17
N GLU A 64 -8.49 2.56 -11.58
CA GLU A 64 -9.84 2.05 -11.33
C GLU A 64 -10.54 1.75 -12.65
N GLU A 65 -11.45 0.78 -12.58
CA GLU A 65 -12.27 0.38 -13.72
C GLU A 65 -13.71 0.26 -13.25
N PRO A 66 -14.43 1.39 -13.14
CA PRO A 66 -15.79 1.37 -12.60
C PRO A 66 -16.74 0.45 -13.38
N GLN A 67 -16.51 0.27 -14.69
CA GLN A 67 -17.31 -0.63 -15.50
C GLN A 67 -17.21 -2.09 -15.06
N TYR A 68 -16.15 -2.43 -14.33
CA TYR A 68 -15.97 -3.77 -13.76
C TYR A 68 -16.10 -3.73 -12.24
N GLN A 69 -16.68 -2.67 -11.69
CA GLN A 69 -16.88 -2.49 -10.25
C GLN A 69 -15.55 -2.43 -9.48
N LYS A 70 -14.51 -1.95 -10.13
CA LYS A 70 -13.23 -1.67 -9.48
C LYS A 70 -13.15 -0.18 -9.26
N PHE A 71 -13.48 0.23 -8.04
CA PHE A 71 -13.59 1.65 -7.69
C PHE A 71 -12.43 2.08 -6.81
N SER A 72 -11.95 3.30 -7.04
CA SER A 72 -11.01 3.92 -6.10
C SER A 72 -11.77 4.47 -4.90
N PRO A 73 -11.09 4.64 -3.76
CA PRO A 73 -11.70 5.30 -2.62
C PRO A 73 -12.15 6.72 -2.93
N GLU A 74 -11.44 7.41 -3.83
CA GLU A 74 -11.84 8.76 -4.24
C GLU A 74 -13.21 8.77 -4.90
N THR A 75 -13.47 7.79 -5.76
CA THR A 75 -14.76 7.67 -6.44
C THR A 75 -15.87 7.32 -5.46
N LEU A 76 -15.59 6.43 -4.51
CA LEU A 76 -16.58 6.00 -3.53
C LEU A 76 -16.73 6.98 -2.36
N ASN A 77 -15.80 7.92 -2.25
CA ASN A 77 -15.74 8.85 -1.13
C ASN A 77 -15.64 8.10 0.20
N GLY A 78 -14.77 7.11 0.23
CA GLY A 78 -14.54 6.33 1.44
C GLY A 78 -13.99 4.96 1.11
N GLY A 79 -13.69 4.20 2.13
CA GLY A 79 -13.16 2.84 1.98
C GLY A 79 -13.31 2.08 3.29
N THR A 80 -13.01 0.81 3.25
CA THR A 80 -13.21 -0.06 4.40
C THR A 80 -11.94 -0.80 4.83
N VAL A 81 -10.95 -0.91 3.96
CA VAL A 81 -9.75 -1.70 4.23
C VAL A 81 -8.58 -0.76 4.47
N HIS A 82 -7.80 -1.04 5.50
CA HIS A 82 -6.56 -0.35 5.77
C HIS A 82 -5.39 -1.23 5.37
N MET A 83 -4.33 -0.60 4.89
CA MET A 83 -3.04 -1.26 4.81
C MET A 83 -2.34 -1.08 6.15
N VAL A 84 -1.68 -2.12 6.62
CA VAL A 84 -0.97 -2.06 7.89
C VAL A 84 0.50 -2.31 7.61
N LEU A 85 1.32 -1.30 7.89
CA LEU A 85 2.76 -1.38 7.74
C LEU A 85 3.37 -1.48 9.13
N THR A 86 3.91 -2.65 9.45
CA THR A 86 4.63 -2.86 10.69
C THR A 86 6.12 -2.75 10.39
N THR A 87 6.81 -1.91 11.12
CA THR A 87 8.21 -1.61 10.85
C THR A 87 8.97 -1.36 12.14
N GLU A 88 10.29 -1.55 12.10
CA GLU A 88 11.15 -1.34 13.28
C GLU A 88 11.16 0.11 13.74
N ASP A 89 11.04 1.06 12.82
CA ASP A 89 11.08 2.48 13.15
C ASP A 89 9.83 3.16 12.57
N PRO A 90 8.70 3.03 13.26
CA PRO A 90 7.46 3.60 12.73
C PRO A 90 7.47 5.11 12.65
N ASP A 91 8.18 5.79 13.55
CA ASP A 91 8.27 7.25 13.48
C ASP A 91 8.93 7.71 12.18
N ALA A 92 10.04 7.08 11.82
CA ALA A 92 10.74 7.43 10.57
C ALA A 92 9.87 7.10 9.35
N ALA A 93 9.21 5.94 9.36
CA ALA A 93 8.35 5.53 8.25
C ALA A 93 7.15 6.47 8.12
N PHE A 94 6.55 6.84 9.24
CA PHE A 94 5.43 7.78 9.27
C PHE A 94 5.84 9.12 8.66
N ASN A 95 6.97 9.67 9.14
CA ASN A 95 7.44 10.96 8.66
C ASN A 95 7.79 10.93 7.18
N ARG A 96 8.35 9.82 6.71
CA ARG A 96 8.66 9.65 5.29
C ARG A 96 7.39 9.65 4.44
N ALA A 97 6.35 8.97 4.90
CA ALA A 97 5.08 8.93 4.17
C ALA A 97 4.46 10.33 4.09
N VAL A 98 4.49 11.08 5.19
CA VAL A 98 3.96 12.44 5.21
C VAL A 98 4.77 13.35 4.29
N ALA A 99 6.10 13.21 4.31
CA ALA A 99 6.96 14.00 3.44
C ALA A 99 6.70 13.71 1.97
N ALA A 100 6.30 12.48 1.64
CA ALA A 100 5.98 12.09 0.26
C ALA A 100 4.61 12.57 -0.20
N GLY A 101 3.75 13.01 0.73
CA GLY A 101 2.45 13.57 0.36
C GLY A 101 1.25 12.98 1.09
N ALA A 102 1.45 12.06 2.01
CA ALA A 102 0.33 11.51 2.79
C ALA A 102 -0.18 12.54 3.79
N THR A 103 -1.47 12.44 4.11
CA THR A 103 -2.12 13.32 5.08
C THR A 103 -2.22 12.58 6.40
N VAL A 104 -1.91 13.26 7.50
CA VAL A 104 -2.03 12.67 8.83
C VAL A 104 -3.50 12.53 9.19
N VAL A 105 -3.91 11.30 9.52
CA VAL A 105 -5.24 11.02 10.06
C VAL A 105 -5.15 10.91 11.58
N CYS A 106 -4.21 10.11 12.07
CA CYS A 106 -3.93 10.00 13.51
C CYS A 106 -2.41 10.16 13.68
N PRO A 107 -1.97 11.14 14.45
CA PRO A 107 -0.53 11.30 14.67
C PRO A 107 0.06 10.06 15.30
N ILE A 108 1.34 9.83 15.03
CA ILE A 108 2.01 8.68 15.63
C ILE A 108 2.13 8.89 17.14
N ARG A 109 1.83 7.87 17.90
CA ARG A 109 1.76 7.92 19.35
C ARG A 109 1.96 6.54 19.93
N THR A 110 2.25 6.50 21.22
CA THR A 110 2.25 5.26 21.96
C THR A 110 0.88 5.07 22.57
N GLU A 111 0.27 3.95 22.27
CA GLU A 111 -1.07 3.62 22.74
C GLU A 111 -1.10 2.17 23.14
N GLN A 112 -1.31 1.92 24.43
CA GLN A 112 -1.26 0.59 24.98
C GLN A 112 0.10 -0.05 24.66
N ALA A 113 0.12 -1.16 23.94
CA ALA A 113 1.34 -1.88 23.64
C ALA A 113 1.85 -1.60 22.22
N TRP A 114 1.44 -0.48 21.64
CA TRP A 114 1.81 -0.16 20.25
C TRP A 114 2.35 1.25 20.11
N ARG A 115 3.28 1.41 19.21
CA ARG A 115 3.65 2.72 18.66
C ARG A 115 3.00 2.78 17.29
N ILE A 116 2.03 3.68 17.08
CA ILE A 116 1.19 3.61 15.89
C ILE A 116 0.64 4.97 15.49
N GLY A 117 0.48 5.15 14.18
CA GLY A 117 -0.20 6.29 13.61
C GLY A 117 -0.90 5.86 12.33
N ARG A 118 -1.65 6.76 11.73
CA ARG A 118 -2.34 6.46 10.47
C ARG A 118 -2.28 7.65 9.55
N VAL A 119 -2.02 7.36 8.28
CA VAL A 119 -2.00 8.36 7.23
C VAL A 119 -2.99 7.96 6.13
N LEU A 120 -3.45 8.97 5.40
CA LEU A 120 -4.25 8.79 4.19
C LEU A 120 -3.34 9.09 3.01
N ASP A 121 -3.19 8.14 2.09
CA ASP A 121 -2.36 8.41 0.94
C ASP A 121 -3.11 9.34 -0.04
N PRO A 122 -2.41 9.93 -1.02
CA PRO A 122 -3.06 10.87 -1.94
C PRO A 122 -4.15 10.24 -2.83
N PHE A 123 -4.29 8.92 -2.78
CA PHE A 123 -5.23 8.18 -3.64
C PHE A 123 -6.41 7.62 -2.85
N GLY A 124 -6.48 7.95 -1.55
CA GLY A 124 -7.61 7.61 -0.71
C GLY A 124 -7.47 6.35 0.11
N HIS A 125 -6.34 5.68 0.06
CA HIS A 125 -6.12 4.47 0.87
C HIS A 125 -5.49 4.83 2.21
N HIS A 126 -5.95 4.19 3.27
CA HIS A 126 -5.44 4.39 4.62
C HIS A 126 -4.31 3.43 4.92
N TRP A 127 -3.28 3.93 5.61
CA TRP A 127 -2.13 3.16 6.02
C TRP A 127 -1.89 3.37 7.50
N GLU A 128 -1.98 2.30 8.28
CA GLU A 128 -1.55 2.31 9.66
C GLU A 128 -0.08 1.94 9.70
N ILE A 129 0.71 2.73 10.41
CA ILE A 129 2.15 2.55 10.47
C ILE A 129 2.53 2.42 11.93
N GLY A 130 3.14 1.29 12.30
CA GLY A 130 3.43 1.07 13.70
C GLY A 130 4.25 -0.16 13.98
N LYS A 131 4.36 -0.47 15.26
CA LYS A 131 4.94 -1.72 15.70
C LYS A 131 4.46 -2.05 17.11
N PRO A 132 4.38 -3.32 17.46
CA PRO A 132 4.15 -3.70 18.84
C PRO A 132 5.37 -3.33 19.68
N LEU A 133 5.14 -2.85 20.89
CA LEU A 133 6.24 -2.56 21.81
C LEU A 133 6.58 -3.82 22.59
N ALA A 134 7.85 -3.91 22.85
CA ALA A 134 8.29 -5.06 23.61
C ALA A 134 7.58 -5.09 24.94
N ASN A 135 7.05 -5.95 25.30
CA ASN A 135 6.47 -5.90 26.39
C ASN A 135 6.50 -6.63 27.25
N ASN A 136 6.44 -6.44 27.24
CA ASN A 136 6.28 -6.56 27.95
C ASN A 136 5.34 -7.21 28.56
N HIS A 137 5.09 -7.80 28.78
CA HIS A 137 4.19 -8.43 29.33
C HIS A 137 4.40 -9.10 29.90
#